data_9351eade1a806b7a29b8d54315c9a975
#
_entry.id   9351eade1a806b7a29b8d54315c9a975
#
_cell.length_a   1.000
_cell.length_b   1.000
_cell.length_c   1.000
_cell.angle_alpha   90.00
_cell.angle_beta   90.00
_cell.angle_gamma   90.00
#
_symmetry.space_group_name_H-M   'P 1'
#
loop_
_entity.id
_entity.type
_entity.pdbx_description
1 polymer ?
#
loop_
_entity_poly.entity_id
_entity_poly.type
_entity_poly.pdbx_seq_one_letter_code
_entity_poly.pdbx_strand_id
1 'polypeptide(L)'
;MGPLTLDTDCSFSQYRGMSTVTSATVPDDRSGRERILDAAIGRFAEHGADGTSLKEIARDAGVSQALIVHHFGSKQGLREACDAHVLDVIREQLRRAAAEGAQLDVLEAFRRRQEQHASALPYLARALAEGGPSVVALVDELAQETVRAMEQHVADGVYVPTEHPRERALVLLIWSLGAVTLHDHVRRLLGADLTGEPAALLPYLRGATEILTQGLFTPALHDSVRDAITRLEQE
;
A
#
# COMPACT_ATOMS: atom_id res chain seq x y z
N MET A 1 -7.46 -21.72 71.82
CA MET A 1 -7.08 -21.38 70.44
C MET A 1 -7.81 -20.09 70.09
N GLY A 2 -7.16 -18.98 70.34
CA GLY A 2 -7.75 -17.63 70.18
C GLY A 2 -7.32 -16.99 68.84
N PRO A 3 -8.10 -16.08 68.33
CA PRO A 3 -7.79 -15.38 67.10
C PRO A 3 -6.84 -14.22 67.38
N LEU A 4 -5.85 -14.05 66.47
CA LEU A 4 -4.93 -12.93 66.45
C LEU A 4 -5.64 -11.71 65.87
N THR A 5 -5.74 -10.65 66.66
CA THR A 5 -6.14 -9.31 66.24
C THR A 5 -4.97 -8.64 65.53
N LEU A 6 -5.21 -8.16 64.31
CA LEU A 6 -4.28 -7.26 63.58
C LEU A 6 -4.63 -5.81 63.94
N ASP A 7 -3.67 -5.15 64.52
CA ASP A 7 -3.71 -3.72 64.83
C ASP A 7 -3.59 -2.90 63.53
N THR A 8 -4.52 -2.00 63.36
CA THR A 8 -4.57 -0.97 62.35
C THR A 8 -3.93 0.29 62.96
N ASP A 9 -2.74 0.66 62.53
CA ASP A 9 -2.34 2.07 62.44
C ASP A 9 -0.96 2.17 61.78
N CYS A 10 -0.93 2.66 60.57
CA CYS A 10 0.24 3.35 60.07
C CYS A 10 -0.20 4.38 59.03
N SER A 11 -0.11 5.61 59.51
CA SER A 11 -0.36 6.89 58.89
C SER A 11 0.18 6.99 57.46
N PHE A 12 -0.74 7.21 56.53
CA PHE A 12 -0.47 7.60 55.16
C PHE A 12 -0.38 9.14 55.08
N SER A 13 0.76 9.69 55.39
CA SER A 13 1.05 11.09 55.08
C SER A 13 2.52 11.23 54.72
N GLN A 14 2.78 11.31 53.42
CA GLN A 14 3.89 11.98 52.75
C GLN A 14 4.27 11.24 51.46
N TYR A 15 3.53 11.48 50.37
CA TYR A 15 4.10 11.53 49.00
C TYR A 15 3.12 12.30 48.11
N ARG A 16 3.08 13.62 48.38
CA ARG A 16 2.57 14.60 47.42
C ARG A 16 3.79 15.15 46.71
N GLY A 17 4.09 14.64 45.55
CA GLY A 17 5.19 15.17 44.74
C GLY A 17 5.41 14.39 43.48
N MET A 18 4.86 14.94 42.42
CA MET A 18 5.37 14.83 41.04
C MET A 18 5.62 13.44 40.43
N SER A 19 4.82 13.15 39.45
CA SER A 19 5.38 12.95 38.11
C SER A 19 4.25 12.95 37.11
N THR A 20 4.00 14.08 36.48
CA THR A 20 3.54 14.10 35.11
C THR A 20 4.54 13.26 34.33
N VAL A 21 4.16 12.03 33.99
CA VAL A 21 4.87 11.24 32.97
C VAL A 21 4.66 11.98 31.66
N THR A 22 5.57 12.89 31.37
CA THR A 22 5.76 13.41 30.02
C THR A 22 6.08 12.17 29.20
N SER A 23 5.14 11.80 28.35
CA SER A 23 5.40 10.80 27.29
C SER A 23 6.62 11.31 26.53
N ALA A 24 7.77 10.76 26.85
CA ALA A 24 8.98 11.01 26.09
C ALA A 24 8.73 10.45 24.69
N THR A 25 8.42 11.35 23.76
CA THR A 25 8.43 11.05 22.34
C THR A 25 9.80 10.48 22.03
N VAL A 26 9.86 9.21 21.66
CA VAL A 26 11.09 8.60 21.13
C VAL A 26 11.60 9.53 20.04
N PRO A 27 12.86 9.98 20.06
CA PRO A 27 13.37 10.84 19.01
C PRO A 27 13.20 10.13 17.66
N ASP A 28 12.46 10.74 16.74
CA ASP A 28 12.32 10.26 15.38
C ASP A 28 13.69 10.45 14.70
N ASP A 29 14.45 9.37 14.56
CA ASP A 29 15.81 9.35 13.99
C ASP A 29 15.80 9.53 12.46
N ARG A 30 14.61 9.66 11.85
CA ARG A 30 14.46 9.90 10.41
C ARG A 30 14.96 11.29 10.04
N SER A 31 15.58 11.38 8.86
CA SER A 31 16.03 12.67 8.31
C SER A 31 14.85 13.63 8.12
N GLY A 32 15.11 14.93 8.17
CA GLY A 32 14.08 15.94 7.91
C GLY A 32 13.40 15.74 6.54
N ARG A 33 14.16 15.26 5.53
CA ARG A 33 13.65 14.96 4.20
C ARG A 33 12.63 13.80 4.20
N GLU A 34 12.90 12.73 4.93
CA GLU A 34 12.00 11.57 5.07
C GLU A 34 10.72 11.95 5.80
N ARG A 35 10.80 12.70 6.90
CA ARG A 35 9.62 13.19 7.60
C ARG A 35 8.73 14.07 6.72
N ILE A 36 9.33 14.92 5.88
CA ILE A 36 8.58 15.74 4.92
C ILE A 36 7.88 14.86 3.89
N LEU A 37 8.55 13.84 3.33
CA LEU A 37 7.95 12.92 2.36
C LEU A 37 6.77 12.16 2.97
N ASP A 38 6.92 11.58 4.16
CA ASP A 38 5.86 10.85 4.83
C ASP A 38 4.64 11.74 5.11
N ALA A 39 4.86 12.95 5.63
CA ALA A 39 3.79 13.91 5.88
C ALA A 39 3.10 14.36 4.58
N ALA A 40 3.87 14.57 3.51
CA ALA A 40 3.33 14.96 2.21
C ALA A 40 2.51 13.84 1.57
N ILE A 41 3.00 12.60 1.59
CA ILE A 41 2.29 11.42 1.08
C ILE A 41 0.96 11.26 1.80
N GLY A 42 0.94 11.33 3.13
CA GLY A 42 -0.31 11.26 3.91
C GLY A 42 -1.30 12.36 3.55
N ARG A 43 -0.82 13.62 3.49
CA ARG A 43 -1.66 14.77 3.14
C ARG A 43 -2.20 14.72 1.72
N PHE A 44 -1.36 14.37 0.75
CA PHE A 44 -1.78 14.24 -0.64
C PHE A 44 -2.75 13.07 -0.84
N ALA A 45 -2.59 11.98 -0.08
CA ALA A 45 -3.54 10.88 -0.09
C ALA A 45 -4.94 11.32 0.38
N GLU A 46 -5.02 12.10 1.46
CA GLU A 46 -6.30 12.51 2.06
C GLU A 46 -6.97 13.65 1.30
N HIS A 47 -6.21 14.67 0.92
CA HIS A 47 -6.77 15.94 0.43
C HIS A 47 -6.44 16.26 -1.02
N GLY A 48 -5.61 15.44 -1.66
CA GLY A 48 -5.06 15.72 -2.98
C GLY A 48 -3.97 16.79 -2.96
N ALA A 49 -3.30 16.96 -4.10
CA ALA A 49 -2.25 17.95 -4.21
C ALA A 49 -2.80 19.38 -4.08
N ASP A 50 -3.93 19.69 -4.72
CA ASP A 50 -4.51 21.04 -4.69
C ASP A 50 -5.09 21.41 -3.32
N GLY A 51 -5.67 20.46 -2.61
CA GLY A 51 -6.24 20.65 -1.27
C GLY A 51 -5.23 20.74 -0.13
N THR A 52 -3.92 20.60 -0.40
CA THR A 52 -2.85 20.57 0.61
C THR A 52 -1.92 21.76 0.47
N SER A 53 -1.54 22.41 1.57
CA SER A 53 -0.55 23.48 1.61
C SER A 53 0.80 23.03 2.16
N LEU A 54 1.91 23.67 1.71
CA LEU A 54 3.24 23.42 2.30
C LEU A 54 3.31 23.75 3.79
N LYS A 55 2.47 24.68 4.28
CA LYS A 55 2.38 25.01 5.70
C LYS A 55 1.83 23.86 6.54
N GLU A 56 0.82 23.17 6.03
CA GLU A 56 0.23 21.99 6.71
C GLU A 56 1.22 20.83 6.73
N ILE A 57 1.88 20.56 5.60
CA ILE A 57 2.92 19.53 5.51
C ILE A 57 4.06 19.84 6.49
N ALA A 58 4.53 21.09 6.56
CA ALA A 58 5.58 21.51 7.46
C ALA A 58 5.22 21.28 8.93
N ARG A 59 3.96 21.61 9.30
CA ARG A 59 3.44 21.38 10.64
C ARG A 59 3.45 19.87 10.99
N ASP A 60 2.96 19.03 10.09
CA ASP A 60 2.83 17.59 10.33
C ASP A 60 4.20 16.88 10.32
N ALA A 61 5.15 17.36 9.53
CA ALA A 61 6.53 16.90 9.52
C ALA A 61 7.39 17.42 10.68
N GLY A 62 6.88 18.38 11.46
CA GLY A 62 7.65 19.03 12.53
C GLY A 62 8.85 19.84 12.02
N VAL A 63 8.71 20.50 10.86
CA VAL A 63 9.79 21.28 10.22
C VAL A 63 9.31 22.68 9.82
N SER A 64 10.23 23.53 9.37
CA SER A 64 9.87 24.82 8.77
C SER A 64 9.46 24.64 7.29
N GLN A 65 8.55 25.49 6.81
CA GLN A 65 8.21 25.53 5.39
C GLN A 65 9.44 25.84 4.50
N ALA A 66 10.38 26.65 5.00
CA ALA A 66 11.62 26.97 4.31
C ALA A 66 12.49 25.72 4.07
N LEU A 67 12.47 24.77 5.01
CA LEU A 67 13.20 23.49 4.85
C LEU A 67 12.58 22.63 3.72
N ILE A 68 11.24 22.63 3.59
CA ILE A 68 10.58 21.96 2.47
C ILE A 68 11.02 22.57 1.12
N VAL A 69 10.98 23.89 1.02
CA VAL A 69 11.42 24.60 -0.19
C VAL A 69 12.91 24.36 -0.46
N HIS A 70 13.74 24.30 0.57
CA HIS A 70 15.16 23.97 0.43
C HIS A 70 15.39 22.58 -0.18
N HIS A 71 14.66 21.55 0.28
CA HIS A 71 14.85 20.18 -0.20
C HIS A 71 14.18 19.88 -1.53
N PHE A 72 13.03 20.50 -1.81
CA PHE A 72 12.16 20.10 -2.93
C PHE A 72 11.86 21.26 -3.91
N GLY A 73 12.31 22.47 -3.63
CA GLY A 73 12.14 23.66 -4.46
C GLY A 73 10.72 24.23 -4.43
N SER A 74 9.72 23.40 -4.70
CA SER A 74 8.31 23.80 -4.80
C SER A 74 7.37 22.69 -4.32
N LYS A 75 6.06 23.01 -4.22
CA LYS A 75 5.03 22.01 -3.97
C LYS A 75 4.99 20.94 -5.07
N GLN A 76 5.20 21.35 -6.32
CA GLN A 76 5.29 20.44 -7.46
C GLN A 76 6.50 19.51 -7.35
N GLY A 77 7.68 20.05 -7.03
CA GLY A 77 8.89 19.23 -6.82
C GLY A 77 8.74 18.26 -5.62
N LEU A 78 8.01 18.67 -4.57
CA LEU A 78 7.65 17.75 -3.48
C LEU A 78 6.70 16.65 -3.96
N ARG A 79 5.71 16.97 -4.81
CA ARG A 79 4.80 15.97 -5.40
C ARG A 79 5.57 14.95 -6.23
N GLU A 80 6.46 15.41 -7.11
CA GLU A 80 7.31 14.55 -7.94
C GLU A 80 8.19 13.63 -7.07
N ALA A 81 8.72 14.15 -5.96
CA ALA A 81 9.49 13.34 -5.01
C ALA A 81 8.62 12.30 -4.28
N CYS A 82 7.36 12.60 -3.98
CA CYS A 82 6.40 11.64 -3.43
C CYS A 82 6.07 10.55 -4.45
N ASP A 83 5.80 10.92 -5.71
CA ASP A 83 5.54 9.97 -6.80
C ASP A 83 6.70 8.99 -6.96
N ALA A 84 7.94 9.49 -7.02
CA ALA A 84 9.15 8.68 -7.12
C ALA A 84 9.31 7.74 -5.90
N HIS A 85 9.08 8.26 -4.69
CA HIS A 85 9.20 7.45 -3.47
C HIS A 85 8.19 6.30 -3.43
N VAL A 86 6.92 6.57 -3.74
CA VAL A 86 5.86 5.54 -3.76
C VAL A 86 6.16 4.49 -4.84
N LEU A 87 6.67 4.91 -5.99
CA LEU A 87 7.11 3.99 -7.04
C LEU A 87 8.23 3.06 -6.57
N ASP A 88 9.25 3.60 -5.88
CA ASP A 88 10.35 2.80 -5.34
C ASP A 88 9.87 1.79 -4.29
N VAL A 89 8.92 2.19 -3.45
CA VAL A 89 8.25 1.28 -2.51
C VAL A 89 7.57 0.11 -3.22
N ILE A 90 6.80 0.40 -4.27
CA ILE A 90 6.07 -0.63 -5.04
C ILE A 90 7.07 -1.55 -5.78
N ARG A 91 8.09 -0.99 -6.40
CA ARG A 91 9.15 -1.77 -7.07
C ARG A 91 9.85 -2.73 -6.11
N GLU A 92 10.17 -2.25 -4.92
CA GLU A 92 10.81 -3.09 -3.92
C GLU A 92 9.90 -4.23 -3.47
N GLN A 93 8.60 -3.97 -3.30
CA GLN A 93 7.62 -5.01 -2.98
C GLN A 93 7.51 -6.06 -4.08
N LEU A 94 7.44 -5.63 -5.35
CA LEU A 94 7.41 -6.56 -6.50
C LEU A 94 8.69 -7.40 -6.58
N ARG A 95 9.86 -6.80 -6.38
CA ARG A 95 11.13 -7.53 -6.38
C ARG A 95 11.22 -8.57 -5.25
N ARG A 96 10.76 -8.23 -4.05
CA ARG A 96 10.71 -9.18 -2.92
C ARG A 96 9.75 -10.32 -3.19
N ALA A 97 8.55 -10.03 -3.67
CA ALA A 97 7.60 -11.06 -4.05
C ALA A 97 8.17 -12.01 -5.12
N ALA A 98 8.89 -11.47 -6.12
CA ALA A 98 9.56 -12.27 -7.12
C ALA A 98 10.68 -13.14 -6.53
N ALA A 99 11.47 -12.61 -5.60
CA ALA A 99 12.55 -13.36 -4.93
C ALA A 99 12.03 -14.46 -3.99
N GLU A 100 10.92 -14.23 -3.31
CA GLU A 100 10.27 -15.22 -2.44
C GLU A 100 9.52 -16.30 -3.25
N GLY A 101 9.05 -15.98 -4.45
CA GLY A 101 8.41 -16.93 -5.39
C GLY A 101 7.27 -17.72 -4.75
N ALA A 102 7.31 -19.06 -4.87
CA ALA A 102 6.32 -19.96 -4.29
C ALA A 102 6.34 -20.00 -2.75
N GLN A 103 7.37 -19.45 -2.11
CA GLN A 103 7.51 -19.39 -0.65
C GLN A 103 6.97 -18.07 -0.07
N LEU A 104 6.39 -17.19 -0.92
CA LEU A 104 5.84 -15.91 -0.50
C LEU A 104 4.78 -16.10 0.59
N ASP A 105 5.07 -15.60 1.78
CA ASP A 105 4.05 -15.44 2.82
C ASP A 105 3.27 -14.14 2.54
N VAL A 106 2.11 -14.30 1.90
CA VAL A 106 1.24 -13.19 1.49
C VAL A 106 0.81 -12.34 2.68
N LEU A 107 0.54 -12.96 3.84
CA LEU A 107 0.10 -12.24 5.05
C LEU A 107 1.25 -11.44 5.65
N GLU A 108 2.44 -12.01 5.69
CA GLU A 108 3.63 -11.32 6.18
C GLU A 108 4.06 -10.19 5.25
N ALA A 109 4.01 -10.39 3.94
CA ALA A 109 4.26 -9.35 2.95
C ALA A 109 3.29 -8.17 3.10
N PHE A 110 2.00 -8.48 3.34
CA PHE A 110 0.98 -7.46 3.60
C PHE A 110 1.23 -6.70 4.91
N ARG A 111 1.57 -7.41 6.00
CA ARG A 111 1.85 -6.80 7.30
C ARG A 111 3.06 -5.86 7.23
N ARG A 112 4.16 -6.31 6.62
CA ARG A 112 5.36 -5.47 6.38
C ARG A 112 5.03 -4.19 5.61
N ARG A 113 4.19 -4.29 4.57
CA ARG A 113 3.74 -3.13 3.81
C ARG A 113 2.97 -2.14 4.68
N GLN A 114 2.04 -2.63 5.52
CA GLN A 114 1.26 -1.80 6.42
C GLN A 114 2.13 -1.06 7.43
N GLU A 115 3.08 -1.76 8.04
CA GLU A 115 3.97 -1.17 9.03
C GLU A 115 4.91 -0.11 8.45
N GLN A 116 5.38 -0.32 7.22
CA GLN A 116 6.40 0.53 6.61
C GLN A 116 5.82 1.63 5.72
N HIS A 117 4.68 1.38 5.08
CA HIS A 117 4.18 2.23 3.99
C HIS A 117 2.65 2.32 3.96
N ALA A 118 2.01 2.51 5.11
CA ALA A 118 0.54 2.53 5.22
C ALA A 118 -0.14 3.55 4.29
N SER A 119 0.48 4.71 4.06
CA SER A 119 -0.05 5.78 3.21
C SER A 119 0.23 5.61 1.71
N ALA A 120 1.06 4.65 1.31
CA ALA A 120 1.45 4.49 -0.10
C ALA A 120 0.26 4.08 -1.00
N LEU A 121 -0.60 3.16 -0.55
CA LEU A 121 -1.79 2.75 -1.31
C LEU A 121 -2.84 3.85 -1.43
N PRO A 122 -3.26 4.54 -0.34
CA PRO A 122 -4.16 5.69 -0.45
C PRO A 122 -3.59 6.79 -1.37
N TYR A 123 -2.28 7.06 -1.30
CA TYR A 123 -1.62 7.99 -2.20
C TYR A 123 -1.72 7.56 -3.66
N LEU A 124 -1.37 6.29 -3.94
CA LEU A 124 -1.46 5.73 -5.29
C LEU A 124 -2.89 5.78 -5.84
N ALA A 125 -3.89 5.41 -5.03
CA ALA A 125 -5.30 5.50 -5.41
C ALA A 125 -5.69 6.91 -5.83
N ARG A 126 -5.29 7.91 -5.06
CA ARG A 126 -5.53 9.32 -5.35
C ARG A 126 -4.79 9.76 -6.61
N ALA A 127 -3.51 9.43 -6.75
CA ALA A 127 -2.71 9.77 -7.91
C ALA A 127 -3.31 9.20 -9.20
N LEU A 128 -3.73 7.94 -9.19
CA LEU A 128 -4.41 7.28 -10.32
C LEU A 128 -5.73 7.97 -10.68
N ALA A 129 -6.51 8.42 -9.69
CA ALA A 129 -7.76 9.12 -9.91
C ALA A 129 -7.55 10.54 -10.47
N GLU A 130 -6.50 11.25 -10.04
CA GLU A 130 -6.16 12.59 -10.54
C GLU A 130 -5.53 12.54 -11.94
N GLY A 131 -4.80 11.46 -12.27
CA GLY A 131 -4.11 11.31 -13.55
C GLY A 131 -2.92 12.25 -13.72
N GLY A 132 -2.51 12.43 -14.97
CA GLY A 132 -1.42 13.34 -15.35
C GLY A 132 -0.15 12.62 -15.82
N PRO A 133 0.85 13.36 -16.34
CA PRO A 133 2.06 12.77 -16.94
C PRO A 133 2.88 11.90 -15.98
N SER A 134 3.01 12.29 -14.72
CA SER A 134 3.72 11.49 -13.69
C SER A 134 3.05 10.14 -13.46
N VAL A 135 1.72 10.11 -13.47
CA VAL A 135 0.95 8.88 -13.28
C VAL A 135 1.06 7.96 -14.50
N VAL A 136 1.07 8.52 -15.71
CA VAL A 136 1.31 7.74 -16.94
C VAL A 136 2.68 7.07 -16.85
N ALA A 137 3.73 7.82 -16.52
CA ALA A 137 5.07 7.27 -16.36
C ALA A 137 5.13 6.17 -15.28
N LEU A 138 4.46 6.40 -14.13
CA LEU A 138 4.35 5.41 -13.06
C LEU A 138 3.69 4.11 -13.55
N VAL A 139 2.58 4.21 -14.26
CA VAL A 139 1.86 3.03 -14.78
C VAL A 139 2.70 2.30 -15.82
N ASP A 140 3.41 3.02 -16.70
CA ASP A 140 4.30 2.42 -17.70
C ASP A 140 5.45 1.64 -17.05
N GLU A 141 6.04 2.17 -15.97
CA GLU A 141 7.08 1.49 -15.21
C GLU A 141 6.55 0.26 -14.47
N LEU A 142 5.38 0.39 -13.80
CA LEU A 142 4.70 -0.75 -13.17
C LEU A 142 4.38 -1.84 -14.18
N ALA A 143 3.97 -1.48 -15.41
CA ALA A 143 3.69 -2.42 -16.47
C ALA A 143 4.95 -3.22 -16.86
N GLN A 144 6.10 -2.55 -17.02
CA GLN A 144 7.36 -3.21 -17.34
C GLN A 144 7.81 -4.15 -16.22
N GLU A 145 7.74 -3.71 -14.96
CA GLU A 145 8.12 -4.55 -13.81
C GLU A 145 7.18 -5.75 -13.66
N THR A 146 5.87 -5.56 -13.85
CA THR A 146 4.88 -6.65 -13.77
C THR A 146 5.13 -7.71 -14.84
N VAL A 147 5.43 -7.31 -16.09
CA VAL A 147 5.77 -8.24 -17.16
C VAL A 147 7.01 -9.05 -16.81
N ARG A 148 8.10 -8.39 -16.38
CA ARG A 148 9.34 -9.07 -15.97
C ARG A 148 9.13 -10.04 -14.80
N ALA A 149 8.43 -9.60 -13.76
CA ALA A 149 8.11 -10.44 -12.60
C ALA A 149 7.27 -11.66 -13.00
N MET A 150 6.29 -11.48 -13.90
CA MET A 150 5.45 -12.57 -14.39
C MET A 150 6.25 -13.61 -15.19
N GLU A 151 7.15 -13.17 -16.07
CA GLU A 151 8.05 -14.03 -16.83
C GLU A 151 8.96 -14.84 -15.90
N GLN A 152 9.52 -14.19 -14.87
CA GLN A 152 10.35 -14.86 -13.88
C GLN A 152 9.55 -15.91 -13.10
N HIS A 153 8.33 -15.59 -12.64
CA HIS A 153 7.49 -16.54 -11.92
C HIS A 153 7.09 -17.75 -12.76
N VAL A 154 6.93 -17.59 -14.07
CA VAL A 154 6.72 -18.70 -15.00
C VAL A 154 7.99 -19.55 -15.12
N ALA A 155 9.17 -18.92 -15.26
CA ALA A 155 10.45 -19.61 -15.32
C ALA A 155 10.75 -20.42 -14.05
N ASP A 156 10.36 -19.88 -12.90
CA ASP A 156 10.53 -20.52 -11.58
C ASP A 156 9.43 -21.57 -11.26
N GLY A 157 8.47 -21.79 -12.19
CA GLY A 157 7.38 -22.74 -12.00
C GLY A 157 6.32 -22.32 -10.99
N VAL A 158 6.29 -21.04 -10.59
CA VAL A 158 5.27 -20.47 -9.67
C VAL A 158 3.96 -20.24 -10.41
N TYR A 159 4.04 -19.75 -11.67
CA TYR A 159 2.89 -19.53 -12.51
C TYR A 159 2.87 -20.48 -13.72
N VAL A 160 1.67 -20.81 -14.17
CA VAL A 160 1.49 -21.64 -15.38
C VAL A 160 1.94 -20.85 -16.62
N PRO A 161 2.58 -21.51 -17.62
CA PRO A 161 2.89 -20.89 -18.89
C PRO A 161 1.64 -20.37 -19.62
N THR A 162 1.83 -19.44 -20.55
CA THR A 162 0.75 -18.85 -21.36
C THR A 162 1.27 -18.48 -22.74
N GLU A 163 0.39 -18.47 -23.74
CA GLU A 163 0.67 -18.00 -25.10
C GLU A 163 0.69 -16.45 -25.16
N HIS A 164 0.08 -15.78 -24.17
CA HIS A 164 -0.05 -14.31 -24.10
C HIS A 164 0.56 -13.73 -22.80
N PRO A 165 1.90 -13.87 -22.61
CA PRO A 165 2.52 -13.51 -21.32
C PRO A 165 2.39 -12.03 -20.98
N ARG A 166 2.55 -11.15 -21.96
CA ARG A 166 2.46 -9.71 -21.78
C ARG A 166 1.03 -9.27 -21.49
N GLU A 167 0.08 -9.73 -22.28
CA GLU A 167 -1.34 -9.40 -22.12
C GLU A 167 -1.86 -9.87 -20.76
N ARG A 168 -1.53 -11.09 -20.36
CA ARG A 168 -1.89 -11.62 -19.04
C ARG A 168 -1.33 -10.76 -17.91
N ALA A 169 -0.06 -10.37 -18.00
CA ALA A 169 0.57 -9.51 -16.99
C ALA A 169 -0.12 -8.15 -16.90
N LEU A 170 -0.40 -7.52 -18.03
CA LEU A 170 -1.04 -6.20 -18.07
C LEU A 170 -2.50 -6.23 -17.61
N VAL A 171 -3.26 -7.28 -17.95
CA VAL A 171 -4.64 -7.45 -17.43
C VAL A 171 -4.63 -7.58 -15.92
N LEU A 172 -3.73 -8.36 -15.32
CA LEU A 172 -3.61 -8.50 -13.88
C LEU A 172 -3.15 -7.20 -13.21
N LEU A 173 -2.26 -6.44 -13.83
CA LEU A 173 -1.89 -5.11 -13.36
C LEU A 173 -3.09 -4.17 -13.34
N ILE A 174 -3.85 -4.09 -14.45
CA ILE A 174 -5.04 -3.24 -14.55
C ILE A 174 -6.09 -3.66 -13.50
N TRP A 175 -6.30 -4.95 -13.29
CA TRP A 175 -7.18 -5.45 -12.23
C TRP A 175 -6.71 -4.96 -10.85
N SER A 176 -5.42 -5.08 -10.55
CA SER A 176 -4.85 -4.65 -9.27
C SER A 176 -4.95 -3.13 -9.07
N LEU A 177 -4.62 -2.34 -10.09
CA LEU A 177 -4.75 -0.88 -10.05
C LEU A 177 -6.21 -0.45 -9.95
N GLY A 178 -7.13 -1.16 -10.62
CA GLY A 178 -8.57 -0.95 -10.50
C GLY A 178 -9.07 -1.17 -9.07
N ALA A 179 -8.63 -2.24 -8.40
CA ALA A 179 -8.96 -2.49 -7.01
C ALA A 179 -8.43 -1.38 -6.08
N VAL A 180 -7.21 -0.90 -6.31
CA VAL A 180 -6.62 0.22 -5.56
C VAL A 180 -7.40 1.52 -5.80
N THR A 181 -7.67 1.87 -7.05
CA THR A 181 -8.41 3.10 -7.39
C THR A 181 -9.85 3.07 -6.84
N LEU A 182 -10.48 1.90 -6.84
CA LEU A 182 -11.84 1.69 -6.36
C LEU A 182 -11.89 1.18 -4.91
N HIS A 183 -10.84 1.42 -4.10
CA HIS A 183 -10.72 0.84 -2.76
C HIS A 183 -11.92 1.12 -1.84
N ASP A 184 -12.55 2.30 -1.94
CA ASP A 184 -13.77 2.62 -1.20
C ASP A 184 -14.97 1.77 -1.64
N HIS A 185 -15.06 1.47 -2.94
CA HIS A 185 -16.09 0.57 -3.46
C HIS A 185 -15.80 -0.89 -3.10
N VAL A 186 -14.53 -1.31 -3.08
CA VAL A 186 -14.12 -2.63 -2.58
C VAL A 186 -14.56 -2.78 -1.12
N ARG A 187 -14.32 -1.76 -0.29
CA ARG A 187 -14.79 -1.76 1.11
C ARG A 187 -16.31 -1.82 1.20
N ARG A 188 -17.02 -1.02 0.43
CA ARG A 188 -18.48 -0.95 0.47
C ARG A 188 -19.16 -2.22 -0.05
N LEU A 189 -18.65 -2.82 -1.12
CA LEU A 189 -19.28 -3.96 -1.80
C LEU A 189 -18.88 -5.31 -1.21
N LEU A 190 -17.61 -5.48 -0.83
CA LEU A 190 -17.05 -6.73 -0.35
C LEU A 190 -16.80 -6.75 1.15
N GLY A 191 -16.87 -5.60 1.84
CA GLY A 191 -16.42 -5.49 3.23
C GLY A 191 -14.91 -5.68 3.40
N ALA A 192 -14.14 -5.60 2.30
CA ALA A 192 -12.68 -5.79 2.31
C ALA A 192 -11.96 -4.45 2.36
N ASP A 193 -10.99 -4.30 3.23
CA ASP A 193 -10.17 -3.09 3.33
C ASP A 193 -8.74 -3.36 2.84
N LEU A 194 -8.38 -2.78 1.69
CA LEU A 194 -7.04 -2.92 1.09
C LEU A 194 -5.96 -2.16 1.87
N THR A 195 -6.35 -1.27 2.77
CA THR A 195 -5.46 -0.43 3.59
C THR A 195 -5.50 -0.80 5.07
N GLY A 196 -6.39 -1.70 5.46
CA GLY A 196 -6.63 -2.15 6.83
C GLY A 196 -5.76 -3.33 7.26
N GLU A 197 -6.14 -3.96 8.36
CA GLU A 197 -5.50 -5.17 8.87
C GLU A 197 -5.59 -6.34 7.87
N PRO A 198 -4.63 -7.30 7.88
CA PRO A 198 -4.61 -8.45 6.95
C PRO A 198 -5.93 -9.23 6.88
N ALA A 199 -6.61 -9.39 8.02
CA ALA A 199 -7.90 -10.08 8.07
C ALA A 199 -9.01 -9.36 7.28
N ALA A 200 -8.92 -8.04 7.14
CA ALA A 200 -9.87 -7.25 6.36
C ALA A 200 -9.77 -7.48 4.85
N LEU A 201 -8.68 -8.09 4.36
CA LEU A 201 -8.52 -8.48 2.95
C LEU A 201 -9.24 -9.78 2.58
N LEU A 202 -9.59 -10.61 3.54
CA LEU A 202 -10.07 -11.98 3.28
C LEU A 202 -11.18 -12.06 2.25
N PRO A 203 -12.23 -11.22 2.26
CA PRO A 203 -13.30 -11.32 1.25
C PRO A 203 -12.78 -11.09 -0.18
N TYR A 204 -11.87 -10.13 -0.37
CA TYR A 204 -11.25 -9.86 -1.66
C TYR A 204 -10.33 -11.01 -2.10
N LEU A 205 -9.46 -11.49 -1.21
CA LEU A 205 -8.52 -12.57 -1.51
C LEU A 205 -9.24 -13.88 -1.87
N ARG A 206 -10.33 -14.22 -1.20
CA ARG A 206 -11.11 -15.42 -1.51
C ARG A 206 -11.65 -15.39 -2.94
N GLY A 207 -12.34 -14.29 -3.32
CA GLY A 207 -12.88 -14.15 -4.67
C GLY A 207 -11.80 -14.10 -5.75
N ALA A 208 -10.72 -13.34 -5.51
CA ALA A 208 -9.60 -13.25 -6.44
C ALA A 208 -8.91 -14.61 -6.62
N THR A 209 -8.63 -15.34 -5.53
CA THR A 209 -8.00 -16.65 -5.59
C THR A 209 -8.86 -17.66 -6.33
N GLU A 210 -10.17 -17.67 -6.07
CA GLU A 210 -11.11 -18.57 -6.76
C GLU A 210 -11.08 -18.34 -8.28
N ILE A 211 -11.18 -17.09 -8.73
CA ILE A 211 -11.11 -16.74 -10.16
C ILE A 211 -9.76 -17.16 -10.77
N LEU A 212 -8.65 -16.92 -10.07
CA LEU A 212 -7.31 -17.22 -10.57
C LEU A 212 -6.99 -18.72 -10.60
N THR A 213 -7.58 -19.52 -9.71
CA THR A 213 -7.24 -20.96 -9.60
C THR A 213 -8.25 -21.87 -10.27
N GLN A 214 -9.53 -21.50 -10.25
CA GLN A 214 -10.62 -22.35 -10.76
C GLN A 214 -11.17 -21.81 -12.10
N GLY A 215 -10.95 -20.52 -12.39
CA GLY A 215 -11.55 -19.84 -13.51
C GLY A 215 -13.04 -19.52 -13.28
N LEU A 216 -13.65 -18.84 -14.23
CA LEU A 216 -15.06 -18.41 -14.18
C LEU A 216 -15.90 -19.09 -15.26
N PHE A 217 -15.30 -19.44 -16.39
CA PHE A 217 -16.01 -19.94 -17.55
C PHE A 217 -16.19 -21.46 -17.51
N THR A 218 -17.38 -21.91 -17.87
CA THR A 218 -17.58 -23.31 -18.23
C THR A 218 -16.77 -23.65 -19.49
N PRO A 219 -16.41 -24.93 -19.70
CA PRO A 219 -15.70 -25.33 -20.93
C PRO A 219 -16.40 -24.85 -22.22
N ALA A 220 -17.73 -24.98 -22.30
CA ALA A 220 -18.49 -24.53 -23.47
C ALA A 220 -18.41 -23.02 -23.73
N LEU A 221 -18.46 -22.18 -22.65
CA LEU A 221 -18.31 -20.76 -22.79
C LEU A 221 -16.88 -20.38 -23.15
N HIS A 222 -15.88 -21.05 -22.54
CA HIS A 222 -14.47 -20.86 -22.88
C HIS A 222 -14.22 -21.12 -24.37
N ASP A 223 -14.71 -22.25 -24.94
CA ASP A 223 -14.55 -22.59 -26.34
C ASP A 223 -15.23 -21.55 -27.25
N SER A 224 -16.44 -21.09 -26.89
CA SER A 224 -17.14 -20.06 -27.66
C SER A 224 -16.38 -18.72 -27.69
N VAL A 225 -15.78 -18.30 -26.55
CA VAL A 225 -14.96 -17.07 -26.48
C VAL A 225 -13.69 -17.23 -27.31
N ARG A 226 -12.99 -18.35 -27.19
CA ARG A 226 -11.79 -18.65 -27.98
C ARG A 226 -12.07 -18.61 -29.48
N ASP A 227 -13.16 -19.23 -29.93
CA ASP A 227 -13.54 -19.22 -31.34
C ASP A 227 -13.89 -17.80 -31.85
N ALA A 228 -14.45 -16.96 -30.99
CA ALA A 228 -14.70 -15.55 -31.30
C ALA A 228 -13.39 -14.75 -31.43
N ILE A 229 -12.43 -14.97 -30.55
CA ILE A 229 -11.10 -14.34 -30.62
C ILE A 229 -10.40 -14.75 -31.94
N THR A 230 -10.36 -16.04 -32.22
CA THR A 230 -9.73 -16.54 -33.48
C THR A 230 -10.34 -15.95 -34.76
N ARG A 231 -11.65 -15.71 -34.77
CA ARG A 231 -12.30 -15.03 -35.91
C ARG A 231 -11.86 -13.57 -36.04
N LEU A 232 -11.74 -12.85 -34.94
CA LEU A 232 -11.29 -11.44 -34.92
C LEU A 232 -9.82 -11.29 -35.34
N GLU A 233 -8.97 -12.29 -35.07
CA GLU A 233 -7.57 -12.30 -35.49
C GLU A 233 -7.37 -12.55 -36.99
N GLN A 234 -8.42 -13.07 -37.70
CA GLN A 234 -8.38 -13.36 -39.12
C GLN A 234 -8.99 -12.25 -40.01
N GLU A 235 -9.62 -11.24 -39.42
CA GLU A 235 -10.16 -10.05 -40.07
C GLU A 235 -9.11 -8.93 -40.21
#